data_dc0a47dc79911bd4ef209d04fcdd5115
#
_entry.id   dc0a47dc79911bd4ef209d04fcdd5115
#
_cell.length_a   1.000
_cell.length_b   1.000
_cell.length_c   1.000
_cell.angle_alpha   90.00
_cell.angle_beta   90.00
_cell.angle_gamma   90.00
#
_symmetry.space_group_name_H-M   'P 1'
#
loop_
_entity.id
_entity.type
_entity.pdbx_description
1 polymer ?
#
loop_
_entity_poly.entity_id
_entity_poly.type
_entity_poly.pdbx_seq_one_letter_code
_entity_poly.pdbx_strand_id
1 'polypeptide(L)'
;MSITIRRATEADAEALRNIYAPYVADTTITFEYEVPSVSEFAGRIREYPYLVCEKGGEAIGYAYADRVRERAAYDWDVELSVYLRQGTHGRGIGTVLLACLVDLLEMQGIRHLYSCVTMPNEKSVRMQKKLGFEDAGRWQDSGWKFGAWHDVAWFQKHIGAGEPRPVTPFPELDDKEIQKTIDTYSKKLNLEEK
;
A
#
# COMPACT_ATOMS: atom_id res chain seq x y z
N MET A 1 -10.54 21.41 4.20
CA MET A 1 -9.86 20.67 5.30
C MET A 1 -8.59 20.06 4.72
N SER A 2 -7.45 20.17 5.42
CA SER A 2 -6.18 19.62 4.95
C SER A 2 -6.19 18.09 4.96
N ILE A 3 -5.49 17.51 3.99
CA ILE A 3 -5.19 16.09 3.94
C ILE A 3 -3.80 15.87 4.53
N THR A 4 -3.64 14.88 5.41
CA THR A 4 -2.36 14.55 6.05
C THR A 4 -2.08 13.06 5.91
N ILE A 5 -0.80 12.72 5.87
CA ILE A 5 -0.32 11.34 5.96
C ILE A 5 0.36 11.19 7.32
N ARG A 6 0.21 10.03 7.93
CA ARG A 6 0.94 9.65 9.15
C ARG A 6 1.16 8.14 9.20
N ARG A 7 2.00 7.69 10.12
CA ARG A 7 2.09 6.26 10.46
C ARG A 7 0.77 5.78 11.05
N ALA A 8 0.36 4.56 10.72
CA ALA A 8 -0.73 3.87 11.40
C ALA A 8 -0.29 3.38 12.78
N THR A 9 -1.26 3.26 13.65
CA THR A 9 -1.15 2.61 14.96
C THR A 9 -2.24 1.55 15.09
N GLU A 10 -2.14 0.66 16.07
CA GLU A 10 -3.20 -0.32 16.32
C GLU A 10 -4.58 0.30 16.58
N ALA A 11 -4.61 1.53 17.11
CA ALA A 11 -5.85 2.27 17.31
C ALA A 11 -6.58 2.59 16.00
N ASP A 12 -5.89 2.53 14.86
CA ASP A 12 -6.46 2.76 13.53
C ASP A 12 -7.16 1.51 12.97
N ALA A 13 -6.95 0.34 13.56
CA ALA A 13 -7.38 -0.95 13.02
C ALA A 13 -8.86 -0.97 12.62
N GLU A 14 -9.76 -0.44 13.46
CA GLU A 14 -11.19 -0.39 13.15
C GLU A 14 -11.48 0.52 11.96
N ALA A 15 -10.89 1.72 11.91
CA ALA A 15 -11.09 2.68 10.83
C ALA A 15 -10.57 2.14 9.49
N LEU A 16 -9.38 1.51 9.48
CA LEU A 16 -8.78 0.95 8.28
C LEU A 16 -9.51 -0.32 7.81
N ARG A 17 -9.94 -1.17 8.76
CA ARG A 17 -10.82 -2.30 8.46
C ARG A 17 -12.13 -1.84 7.80
N ASN A 18 -12.73 -0.76 8.28
CA ASN A 18 -13.96 -0.22 7.70
C ASN A 18 -13.76 0.35 6.29
N ILE A 19 -12.56 0.85 5.96
CA ILE A 19 -12.17 1.19 4.58
C ILE A 19 -12.04 -0.07 3.73
N TYR A 20 -11.49 -1.17 4.28
CA TYR A 20 -11.23 -2.42 3.58
C TYR A 20 -12.49 -3.27 3.34
N ALA A 21 -13.43 -3.26 4.29
CA ALA A 21 -14.62 -4.12 4.27
C ALA A 21 -15.41 -4.10 2.95
N PRO A 22 -15.69 -2.95 2.31
CA PRO A 22 -16.38 -2.91 1.01
C PRO A 22 -15.58 -3.58 -0.11
N TYR A 23 -14.25 -3.59 -0.05
CA TYR A 23 -13.43 -4.28 -1.05
C TYR A 23 -13.53 -5.80 -0.93
N VAL A 24 -13.66 -6.32 0.30
CA VAL A 24 -13.90 -7.74 0.55
C VAL A 24 -15.31 -8.12 0.10
N ALA A 25 -16.32 -7.37 0.50
CA ALA A 25 -17.73 -7.72 0.30
C ALA A 25 -18.18 -7.57 -1.17
N ASP A 26 -17.71 -6.51 -1.87
CA ASP A 26 -18.35 -6.06 -3.10
C ASP A 26 -17.41 -6.07 -4.33
N THR A 27 -16.13 -6.46 -4.17
CA THR A 27 -15.15 -6.36 -5.26
C THR A 27 -14.26 -7.59 -5.37
N THR A 28 -13.58 -7.73 -6.51
CA THR A 28 -12.51 -8.69 -6.76
C THR A 28 -11.12 -8.09 -6.51
N ILE A 29 -11.03 -6.85 -6.01
CA ILE A 29 -9.73 -6.16 -5.75
C ILE A 29 -8.92 -6.87 -4.66
N THR A 30 -9.59 -7.57 -3.75
CA THR A 30 -8.99 -8.53 -2.83
C THR A 30 -9.69 -9.88 -2.95
N PHE A 31 -8.97 -10.96 -2.72
CA PHE A 31 -9.50 -12.33 -2.72
C PHE A 31 -9.85 -12.83 -1.32
N GLU A 32 -9.83 -12.00 -0.29
CA GLU A 32 -10.42 -12.37 0.99
C GLU A 32 -11.94 -12.53 0.84
N TYR A 33 -12.48 -13.59 1.45
CA TYR A 33 -13.91 -13.90 1.44
C TYR A 33 -14.63 -13.27 2.61
N GLU A 34 -13.95 -13.10 3.73
CA GLU A 34 -14.49 -12.56 4.97
C GLU A 34 -13.69 -11.33 5.40
N VAL A 35 -14.37 -10.35 5.97
CA VAL A 35 -13.72 -9.16 6.50
C VAL A 35 -12.99 -9.54 7.79
N PRO A 36 -11.67 -9.35 7.89
CA PRO A 36 -10.92 -9.67 9.10
C PRO A 36 -11.49 -9.00 10.34
N SER A 37 -11.35 -9.61 11.49
CA SER A 37 -11.68 -8.98 12.77
C SER A 37 -10.77 -7.76 13.03
N VAL A 38 -11.19 -6.87 13.94
CA VAL A 38 -10.37 -5.71 14.34
C VAL A 38 -9.03 -6.15 14.93
N SER A 39 -9.01 -7.25 15.70
CA SER A 39 -7.77 -7.77 16.29
C SER A 39 -6.80 -8.35 15.25
N GLU A 40 -7.29 -9.05 14.24
CA GLU A 40 -6.47 -9.53 13.11
C GLU A 40 -5.91 -8.34 12.31
N PHE A 41 -6.74 -7.31 12.08
CA PHE A 41 -6.28 -6.12 11.38
C PHE A 41 -5.22 -5.35 12.19
N ALA A 42 -5.37 -5.24 13.51
CA ALA A 42 -4.37 -4.66 14.40
C ALA A 42 -3.03 -5.44 14.36
N GLY A 43 -3.10 -6.78 14.25
CA GLY A 43 -1.92 -7.62 14.05
C GLY A 43 -1.14 -7.26 12.78
N ARG A 44 -1.84 -7.04 11.66
CA ARG A 44 -1.21 -6.60 10.40
C ARG A 44 -0.48 -5.26 10.53
N ILE A 45 -1.07 -4.29 11.27
CA ILE A 45 -0.46 -2.96 11.48
C ILE A 45 0.83 -3.05 12.29
N ARG A 46 0.95 -3.98 13.21
CA ARG A 46 2.17 -4.19 14.00
C ARG A 46 3.33 -4.69 13.16
N GLU A 47 3.04 -5.60 12.26
CA GLU A 47 4.05 -6.40 11.57
C GLU A 47 4.72 -5.64 10.43
N TYR A 48 3.97 -4.76 9.73
CA TYR A 48 4.41 -4.11 8.49
C TYR A 48 4.33 -2.59 8.56
N PRO A 49 5.07 -1.87 7.66
CA PRO A 49 4.93 -0.43 7.53
C PRO A 49 3.54 -0.07 7.00
N TYR A 50 2.76 0.64 7.78
CA TYR A 50 1.44 1.15 7.42
C TYR A 50 1.41 2.68 7.46
N LEU A 51 0.85 3.30 6.42
CA LEU A 51 0.57 4.74 6.34
C LEU A 51 -0.93 4.99 6.28
N VAL A 52 -1.42 5.94 7.04
CA VAL A 52 -2.81 6.41 7.00
C VAL A 52 -2.86 7.78 6.35
N CYS A 53 -3.83 7.96 5.46
CA CYS A 53 -4.21 9.24 4.91
C CYS A 53 -5.49 9.72 5.59
N GLU A 54 -5.48 10.94 6.14
CA GLU A 54 -6.59 11.53 6.88
C GLU A 54 -7.05 12.84 6.25
N LYS A 55 -8.35 13.10 6.37
CA LYS A 55 -8.96 14.40 6.05
C LYS A 55 -9.87 14.83 7.19
N GLY A 56 -9.52 15.96 7.85
CA GLY A 56 -10.29 16.45 8.98
C GLY A 56 -10.33 15.51 10.20
N GLY A 57 -9.27 14.70 10.40
CA GLY A 57 -9.17 13.73 11.50
C GLY A 57 -9.81 12.36 11.20
N GLU A 58 -10.39 12.17 10.01
CA GLU A 58 -10.94 10.88 9.59
C GLU A 58 -10.02 10.17 8.60
N ALA A 59 -9.76 8.88 8.80
CA ALA A 59 -9.03 8.07 7.84
C ALA A 59 -9.82 7.95 6.54
N ILE A 60 -9.19 8.31 5.41
CA ILE A 60 -9.76 8.24 4.06
C ILE A 60 -9.02 7.27 3.15
N GLY A 61 -7.92 6.68 3.62
CA GLY A 61 -7.15 5.68 2.90
C GLY A 61 -5.94 5.25 3.69
N TYR A 62 -5.32 4.17 3.24
CA TYR A 62 -4.08 3.66 3.81
C TYR A 62 -3.27 2.91 2.75
N ALA A 63 -1.96 2.83 2.96
CA ALA A 63 -1.06 1.99 2.17
C ALA A 63 -0.09 1.25 3.08
N TYR A 64 0.31 0.07 2.65
CA TYR A 64 1.25 -0.76 3.39
C TYR A 64 2.12 -1.59 2.47
N ALA A 65 3.20 -2.10 3.03
CA ALA A 65 4.04 -3.10 2.40
C ALA A 65 3.97 -4.40 3.22
N ASP A 66 4.10 -5.52 2.52
CA ASP A 66 4.12 -6.86 3.10
C ASP A 66 5.23 -7.69 2.46
N ARG A 67 5.67 -8.75 3.12
CA ARG A 67 6.66 -9.68 2.56
C ARG A 67 6.08 -10.43 1.37
N VAL A 68 6.85 -10.55 0.28
CA VAL A 68 6.49 -11.39 -0.86
C VAL A 68 6.72 -12.87 -0.56
N ARG A 69 7.77 -13.20 0.24
CA ARG A 69 8.20 -14.55 0.56
C ARG A 69 8.85 -14.62 1.94
N GLU A 70 8.69 -15.77 2.62
CA GLU A 70 9.21 -16.04 3.97
C GLU A 70 10.74 -16.24 4.05
N ARG A 71 11.41 -16.66 2.95
CA ARG A 71 12.83 -17.01 2.97
C ARG A 71 13.69 -15.76 2.99
N ALA A 72 14.75 -15.72 3.82
CA ALA A 72 15.66 -14.59 4.00
C ALA A 72 16.29 -14.03 2.71
N ALA A 73 16.47 -14.84 1.66
CA ALA A 73 16.94 -14.37 0.37
C ALA A 73 15.99 -13.36 -0.31
N TYR A 74 14.74 -13.23 0.17
CA TYR A 74 13.71 -12.30 -0.29
C TYR A 74 13.46 -11.14 0.70
N ASP A 75 14.31 -10.93 1.70
CA ASP A 75 14.11 -9.87 2.70
C ASP A 75 14.06 -8.46 2.09
N TRP A 76 14.60 -8.28 0.89
CA TRP A 76 14.57 -7.02 0.13
C TRP A 76 13.36 -6.84 -0.78
N ASP A 77 12.44 -7.81 -0.80
CA ASP A 77 11.29 -7.89 -1.70
C ASP A 77 10.00 -7.65 -0.90
N VAL A 78 9.22 -6.65 -1.29
CA VAL A 78 7.94 -6.37 -0.66
C VAL A 78 6.83 -6.18 -1.68
N GLU A 79 5.61 -6.57 -1.32
CA GLU A 79 4.38 -6.27 -2.05
C GLU A 79 3.70 -5.04 -1.45
N LEU A 80 3.23 -4.13 -2.30
CA LEU A 80 2.55 -2.90 -1.90
C LEU A 80 1.05 -3.01 -2.13
N SER A 81 0.30 -2.50 -1.15
CA SER A 81 -1.16 -2.36 -1.24
C SER A 81 -1.62 -0.96 -0.86
N VAL A 82 -2.69 -0.50 -1.48
CA VAL A 82 -3.36 0.76 -1.15
C VAL A 82 -4.86 0.61 -1.24
N TYR A 83 -5.56 1.07 -0.23
CA TYR A 83 -7.02 1.11 -0.17
C TYR A 83 -7.52 2.50 0.20
N LEU A 84 -8.53 2.97 -0.50
CA LEU A 84 -9.14 4.29 -0.26
C LEU A 84 -10.60 4.13 0.10
N ARG A 85 -11.10 4.99 0.98
CA ARG A 85 -12.54 5.09 1.27
C ARG A 85 -13.32 5.30 -0.03
N GLN A 86 -14.44 4.62 -0.17
CA GLN A 86 -15.31 4.80 -1.33
C GLN A 86 -15.68 6.29 -1.52
N GLY A 87 -15.68 6.74 -2.76
CA GLY A 87 -15.92 8.15 -3.11
C GLY A 87 -14.71 9.08 -3.03
N THR A 88 -13.53 8.62 -2.54
CA THR A 88 -12.30 9.43 -2.50
C THR A 88 -11.34 9.15 -3.66
N HIS A 89 -11.67 8.20 -4.53
CA HIS A 89 -10.88 7.82 -5.69
C HIS A 89 -10.77 8.95 -6.74
N GLY A 90 -9.72 8.87 -7.57
CA GLY A 90 -9.53 9.78 -8.72
C GLY A 90 -8.87 11.12 -8.40
N ARG A 91 -8.50 11.36 -7.15
CA ARG A 91 -7.86 12.60 -6.64
C ARG A 91 -6.35 12.49 -6.43
N GLY A 92 -5.70 11.49 -7.01
CA GLY A 92 -4.26 11.28 -6.84
C GLY A 92 -3.82 10.71 -5.47
N ILE A 93 -4.72 10.63 -4.47
CA ILE A 93 -4.41 10.24 -3.09
C ILE A 93 -3.64 8.90 -3.03
N GLY A 94 -4.14 7.86 -3.71
CA GLY A 94 -3.49 6.55 -3.70
C GLY A 94 -2.08 6.58 -4.29
N THR A 95 -1.87 7.35 -5.36
CA THR A 95 -0.55 7.52 -6.00
C THR A 95 0.43 8.21 -5.06
N VAL A 96 0.01 9.28 -4.39
CA VAL A 96 0.86 10.04 -3.45
C VAL A 96 1.18 9.20 -2.20
N LEU A 97 0.19 8.46 -1.69
CA LEU A 97 0.35 7.59 -0.53
C LEU A 97 1.35 6.44 -0.81
N LEU A 98 1.22 5.77 -1.97
CA LEU A 98 2.19 4.76 -2.40
C LEU A 98 3.57 5.35 -2.66
N ALA A 99 3.67 6.53 -3.27
CA ALA A 99 4.98 7.19 -3.49
C ALA A 99 5.67 7.51 -2.15
N CYS A 100 4.93 7.96 -1.14
CA CYS A 100 5.45 8.15 0.21
C CYS A 100 5.97 6.83 0.81
N LEU A 101 5.20 5.75 0.68
CA LEU A 101 5.61 4.43 1.16
C LEU A 101 6.88 3.93 0.46
N VAL A 102 7.00 4.13 -0.86
CA VAL A 102 8.20 3.76 -1.64
C VAL A 102 9.45 4.44 -1.10
N ASP A 103 9.41 5.75 -0.84
CA ASP A 103 10.57 6.48 -0.30
C ASP A 103 10.97 5.97 1.11
N LEU A 104 9.99 5.61 1.95
CA LEU A 104 10.25 5.03 3.27
C LEU A 104 10.84 3.62 3.18
N LEU A 105 10.40 2.82 2.23
CA LEU A 105 10.96 1.48 1.98
C LEU A 105 12.39 1.55 1.45
N GLU A 106 12.72 2.55 0.63
CA GLU A 106 14.09 2.78 0.19
C GLU A 106 15.00 3.13 1.38
N MET A 107 14.53 3.91 2.36
CA MET A 107 15.26 4.18 3.61
C MET A 107 15.53 2.91 4.42
N GLN A 108 14.61 1.94 4.43
CA GLN A 108 14.82 0.63 5.06
C GLN A 108 15.88 -0.22 4.35
N GLY A 109 16.19 0.05 3.09
CA GLY A 109 17.09 -0.75 2.26
C GLY A 109 16.36 -1.78 1.39
N ILE A 110 15.04 -1.69 1.26
CA ILE A 110 14.25 -2.50 0.31
C ILE A 110 14.74 -2.23 -1.11
N ARG A 111 14.66 -3.24 -1.98
CA ARG A 111 15.19 -3.21 -3.35
C ARG A 111 14.15 -3.47 -4.42
N HIS A 112 13.21 -4.34 -4.14
CA HIS A 112 12.23 -4.78 -5.12
C HIS A 112 10.84 -4.59 -4.57
N LEU A 113 10.04 -3.87 -5.33
CA LEU A 113 8.64 -3.61 -5.02
C LEU A 113 7.77 -4.39 -6.00
N TYR A 114 6.77 -5.06 -5.48
CA TYR A 114 5.77 -5.78 -6.26
C TYR A 114 4.38 -5.23 -5.98
N SER A 115 3.49 -5.37 -6.94
CA SER A 115 2.07 -5.08 -6.78
C SER A 115 1.26 -6.09 -7.57
N CYS A 116 0.30 -6.73 -6.93
CA CYS A 116 -0.63 -7.67 -7.53
C CYS A 116 -1.98 -6.96 -7.78
N VAL A 117 -2.45 -6.99 -9.00
CA VAL A 117 -3.67 -6.30 -9.43
C VAL A 117 -4.62 -7.28 -10.08
N THR A 118 -5.81 -7.49 -9.48
CA THR A 118 -6.88 -8.28 -10.11
C THR A 118 -7.41 -7.57 -11.34
N MET A 119 -7.54 -8.29 -12.44
CA MET A 119 -7.95 -7.77 -13.73
C MET A 119 -9.43 -8.06 -14.04
N PRO A 120 -10.13 -7.14 -14.76
CA PRO A 120 -9.65 -5.83 -15.24
C PRO A 120 -9.67 -4.75 -14.15
N ASN A 121 -8.60 -3.98 -14.03
CA ASN A 121 -8.52 -2.81 -13.14
C ASN A 121 -7.61 -1.72 -13.72
N GLU A 122 -8.10 -1.03 -14.74
CA GLU A 122 -7.33 -0.01 -15.44
C GLU A 122 -6.86 1.14 -14.55
N LYS A 123 -7.62 1.48 -13.49
CA LYS A 123 -7.24 2.56 -12.55
C LYS A 123 -5.97 2.19 -11.80
N SER A 124 -5.90 0.96 -11.27
CA SER A 124 -4.70 0.45 -10.60
C SER A 124 -3.53 0.32 -11.57
N VAL A 125 -3.74 -0.24 -12.77
CA VAL A 125 -2.71 -0.35 -13.80
C VAL A 125 -2.10 1.01 -14.15
N ARG A 126 -2.94 2.05 -14.37
CA ARG A 126 -2.45 3.41 -14.64
C ARG A 126 -1.66 3.99 -13.45
N MET A 127 -2.08 3.71 -12.23
CA MET A 127 -1.37 4.13 -11.02
C MET A 127 0.00 3.48 -10.93
N GLN A 128 0.11 2.16 -11.14
CA GLN A 128 1.39 1.45 -11.14
C GLN A 128 2.35 2.03 -12.19
N LYS A 129 1.89 2.22 -13.43
CA LYS A 129 2.69 2.82 -14.51
C LYS A 129 3.13 4.24 -14.19
N LYS A 130 2.26 5.08 -13.60
CA LYS A 130 2.60 6.44 -13.15
C LYS A 130 3.68 6.46 -12.07
N LEU A 131 3.73 5.43 -11.22
CA LEU A 131 4.75 5.25 -10.19
C LEU A 131 6.05 4.60 -10.71
N GLY A 132 6.11 4.29 -12.00
CA GLY A 132 7.29 3.68 -12.64
C GLY A 132 7.40 2.18 -12.43
N PHE A 133 6.30 1.50 -12.13
CA PHE A 133 6.27 0.04 -12.14
C PHE A 133 6.17 -0.49 -13.57
N GLU A 134 6.85 -1.61 -13.82
CA GLU A 134 6.86 -2.36 -15.07
C GLU A 134 6.02 -3.63 -14.95
N ASP A 135 5.51 -4.13 -16.08
CA ASP A 135 4.78 -5.40 -16.12
C ASP A 135 5.74 -6.55 -15.79
N ALA A 136 5.42 -7.37 -14.79
CA ALA A 136 6.20 -8.53 -14.36
C ALA A 136 5.54 -9.87 -14.71
N GLY A 137 4.33 -9.87 -15.25
CA GLY A 137 3.63 -11.05 -15.71
C GLY A 137 2.15 -11.06 -15.37
N ARG A 138 1.47 -12.11 -15.88
CA ARG A 138 0.03 -12.30 -15.66
C ARG A 138 -0.22 -13.77 -15.33
N TRP A 139 -1.01 -13.99 -14.29
CA TRP A 139 -1.51 -15.32 -13.93
C TRP A 139 -2.99 -15.38 -14.34
N GLN A 140 -3.27 -16.30 -15.25
CA GLN A 140 -4.62 -16.53 -15.71
C GLN A 140 -5.37 -17.43 -14.72
N ASP A 141 -6.67 -17.18 -14.55
CA ASP A 141 -7.56 -17.98 -13.69
C ASP A 141 -6.95 -18.24 -12.30
N SER A 142 -6.39 -17.20 -11.68
CA SER A 142 -5.59 -17.32 -10.46
C SER A 142 -6.43 -17.26 -9.18
N GLY A 143 -7.50 -16.47 -9.15
CA GLY A 143 -8.34 -16.29 -7.97
C GLY A 143 -9.80 -16.60 -8.26
N TRP A 144 -10.45 -17.37 -7.41
CA TRP A 144 -11.89 -17.64 -7.50
C TRP A 144 -12.64 -16.71 -6.58
N LYS A 145 -13.58 -15.89 -7.10
CA LYS A 145 -14.47 -15.06 -6.29
C LYS A 145 -15.73 -14.69 -7.05
N PHE A 146 -16.86 -14.58 -6.36
CA PHE A 146 -18.18 -14.28 -6.93
C PHE A 146 -18.57 -15.19 -8.09
N GLY A 147 -18.24 -16.48 -7.98
CA GLY A 147 -18.63 -17.48 -8.98
C GLY A 147 -17.83 -17.47 -10.29
N ALA A 148 -16.67 -16.79 -10.32
CA ALA A 148 -15.80 -16.73 -11.49
C ALA A 148 -14.31 -16.78 -11.14
N TRP A 149 -13.50 -17.25 -12.08
CA TRP A 149 -12.05 -17.12 -12.04
C TRP A 149 -11.63 -15.74 -12.50
N HIS A 150 -10.61 -15.19 -11.84
CA HIS A 150 -10.06 -13.87 -12.13
C HIS A 150 -8.56 -13.95 -12.37
N ASP A 151 -8.11 -13.24 -13.40
CA ASP A 151 -6.68 -13.05 -13.66
C ASP A 151 -6.09 -12.03 -12.70
N VAL A 152 -4.79 -12.14 -12.43
CA VAL A 152 -4.01 -11.12 -11.76
C VAL A 152 -2.83 -10.70 -12.63
N ALA A 153 -2.55 -9.41 -12.66
CA ALA A 153 -1.34 -8.84 -13.27
C ALA A 153 -0.36 -8.46 -12.16
N TRP A 154 0.89 -8.85 -12.34
CA TRP A 154 1.98 -8.49 -11.45
C TRP A 154 2.78 -7.34 -12.06
N PHE A 155 3.07 -6.36 -11.22
CA PHE A 155 3.93 -5.23 -11.54
C PHE A 155 5.13 -5.24 -10.60
N GLN A 156 6.29 -4.78 -11.10
CA GLN A 156 7.52 -4.69 -10.33
C GLN A 156 8.18 -3.33 -10.50
N LYS A 157 8.93 -2.92 -9.49
CA LYS A 157 9.79 -1.75 -9.55
C LYS A 157 11.05 -2.00 -8.73
N HIS A 158 12.21 -1.72 -9.33
CA HIS A 158 13.49 -1.72 -8.62
C HIS A 158 13.75 -0.33 -8.03
N ILE A 159 14.20 -0.30 -6.76
CA ILE A 159 14.57 0.93 -6.04
C ILE A 159 15.96 0.76 -5.41
N GLY A 160 16.57 1.88 -5.08
CA GLY A 160 17.94 1.88 -4.54
C GLY A 160 19.00 1.43 -5.56
N ALA A 161 20.26 1.51 -5.16
CA ALA A 161 21.41 1.16 -5.99
C ALA A 161 22.54 0.52 -5.15
N GLY A 162 23.54 -0.09 -5.82
CA GLY A 162 24.71 -0.72 -5.19
C GLY A 162 24.41 -2.07 -4.53
N GLU A 163 25.34 -2.54 -3.70
CA GLU A 163 25.21 -3.80 -2.97
C GLU A 163 24.04 -3.74 -1.96
N PRO A 164 23.29 -4.84 -1.77
CA PRO A 164 22.24 -4.89 -0.78
C PRO A 164 22.84 -4.77 0.62
N ARG A 165 22.25 -3.92 1.44
CA ARG A 165 22.52 -3.82 2.87
C ARG A 165 21.42 -4.53 3.66
N PRO A 166 21.67 -4.96 4.91
CA PRO A 166 20.60 -5.49 5.77
C PRO A 166 19.40 -4.52 5.82
N VAL A 167 18.19 -5.06 5.75
CA VAL A 167 16.97 -4.25 5.87
C VAL A 167 16.85 -3.73 7.29
N THR A 168 16.71 -2.43 7.46
CA THR A 168 16.48 -1.80 8.76
C THR A 168 14.98 -1.91 9.09
N PRO A 169 14.60 -2.51 10.23
CA PRO A 169 13.21 -2.54 10.68
C PRO A 169 12.59 -1.13 10.72
N PHE A 170 11.35 -0.99 10.28
CA PHE A 170 10.70 0.32 10.19
C PHE A 170 10.72 1.13 11.50
N PRO A 171 10.53 0.53 12.70
CA PRO A 171 10.64 1.24 13.97
C PRO A 171 12.05 1.74 14.33
N GLU A 172 13.09 1.23 13.66
CA GLU A 172 14.49 1.59 13.91
C GLU A 172 15.00 2.70 12.99
N LEU A 173 14.20 3.14 12.03
CA LEU A 173 14.53 4.28 11.18
C LEU A 173 14.48 5.59 11.98
N ASP A 174 15.24 6.60 11.53
CA ASP A 174 15.23 7.94 12.14
C ASP A 174 13.84 8.60 12.00
N ASP A 175 13.19 8.85 13.12
CA ASP A 175 11.85 9.45 13.18
C ASP A 175 11.78 10.82 12.48
N LYS A 176 12.86 11.60 12.49
CA LYS A 176 12.89 12.92 11.85
C LYS A 176 12.88 12.79 10.33
N GLU A 177 13.65 11.85 9.78
CA GLU A 177 13.68 11.62 8.34
C GLU A 177 12.34 11.04 7.86
N ILE A 178 11.74 10.12 8.62
CA ILE A 178 10.40 9.62 8.33
C ILE A 178 9.39 10.77 8.32
N GLN A 179 9.36 11.60 9.38
CA GLN A 179 8.39 12.70 9.48
C GLN A 179 8.58 13.72 8.37
N LYS A 180 9.82 14.05 8.01
CA LYS A 180 10.14 14.94 6.89
C LYS A 180 9.61 14.42 5.55
N THR A 181 9.74 13.11 5.30
CA THR A 181 9.19 12.47 4.10
C THR A 181 7.66 12.54 4.12
N ILE A 182 7.03 12.16 5.19
CA ILE A 182 5.57 12.20 5.37
C ILE A 182 5.01 13.62 5.17
N ASP A 183 5.66 14.64 5.76
CA ASP A 183 5.26 16.04 5.61
C ASP A 183 5.37 16.52 4.16
N THR A 184 6.40 16.07 3.44
CA THR A 184 6.59 16.39 2.02
C THR A 184 5.42 15.90 1.19
N TYR A 185 5.00 14.65 1.40
CA TYR A 185 3.88 14.04 0.67
C TYR A 185 2.53 14.57 1.12
N SER A 186 2.36 14.91 2.40
CA SER A 186 1.16 15.60 2.90
C SER A 186 0.97 16.97 2.24
N LYS A 187 2.06 17.72 2.01
CA LYS A 187 2.01 18.99 1.27
C LYS A 187 1.60 18.78 -0.18
N LYS A 188 2.12 17.75 -0.87
CA LYS A 188 1.73 17.42 -2.26
C LYS A 188 0.23 17.18 -2.40
N LEU A 189 -0.38 16.44 -1.48
CA LEU A 189 -1.83 16.18 -1.48
C LEU A 189 -2.66 17.47 -1.41
N ASN A 190 -2.21 18.44 -0.61
CA ASN A 190 -2.93 19.70 -0.46
C ASN A 190 -2.71 20.70 -1.62
N LEU A 191 -1.70 20.50 -2.47
CA LEU A 191 -1.48 21.27 -3.69
C LEU A 191 -2.33 20.77 -4.86
N GLU A 192 -2.60 19.47 -4.93
CA GLU A 192 -3.43 18.83 -5.96
C GLU A 192 -4.95 19.05 -5.74
N GLU A 193 -5.39 19.46 -4.56
CA GLU A 193 -6.80 19.82 -4.26
C GLU A 193 -7.19 21.26 -4.67
N LYS A 194 -6.25 22.08 -5.14
CA LYS A 194 -6.51 23.45 -5.63
C LYS A 194 -6.67 23.49 -7.15
#